data_aeaf56fe2d6bbd61ecc300e0023c2623
#
_entry.id   aeaf56fe2d6bbd61ecc300e0023c2623
#
_cell.length_a   1.000
_cell.length_b   1.000
_cell.length_c   1.000
_cell.angle_alpha   90.00
_cell.angle_beta   90.00
_cell.angle_gamma   90.00
#
_symmetry.space_group_name_H-M   'P 1'
#
loop_
_entity.id
_entity.type
_entity.pdbx_description
1 polymer ?
#
loop_
_entity_poly.entity_id
_entity_poly.type
_entity_poly.pdbx_seq_one_letter_code
_entity_poly.pdbx_strand_id
1 'polypeptide(L)'
;MNILLIGDIVGTQGCDFLRSVLPGFKKFKAIDVVIANGENAAPGNGITSSAAEHIFSSGVDFITTGNHAFRRSEVYHFLDERSDIIRPANVGAACPGKGFGVIDMGRVRIGVINLLGRAYINGSDNPFSCIDSLMEEISDCRIKIVDIHAEATAEKLAMGFYLDGKATAVAHPCSDCRRKSPARRHGLYNRPRHDGT
;
A
#
# COMPACT_ATOMS: atom_id res chain seq x y z
N MET A 1 15.66 -9.93 -5.82
CA MET A 1 15.16 -8.76 -5.10
C MET A 1 14.00 -9.21 -4.23
N ASN A 2 14.06 -8.89 -2.94
CA ASN A 2 13.06 -9.26 -1.96
C ASN A 2 12.31 -8.00 -1.51
N ILE A 3 11.00 -7.98 -1.72
CA ILE A 3 10.13 -6.88 -1.32
C ILE A 3 9.26 -7.34 -0.16
N LEU A 4 9.25 -6.57 0.93
CA LEU A 4 8.38 -6.80 2.08
C LEU A 4 7.18 -5.86 1.98
N LEU A 5 5.99 -6.43 2.03
CA LEU A 5 4.74 -5.68 2.15
C LEU A 5 4.23 -5.83 3.59
N ILE A 6 4.06 -4.71 4.28
CA ILE A 6 3.55 -4.65 5.65
C ILE A 6 2.13 -4.10 5.61
N GLY A 7 1.21 -4.84 6.22
CA GLY A 7 -0.16 -4.38 6.39
C GLY A 7 -0.28 -3.21 7.34
N ASP A 8 -1.50 -2.90 7.72
CA ASP A 8 -1.89 -1.75 8.51
C ASP A 8 -1.09 -1.61 9.83
N ILE A 9 -0.33 -0.51 9.95
CA ILE A 9 0.41 -0.14 11.16
C ILE A 9 -0.54 0.67 12.03
N VAL A 10 -0.86 0.15 13.22
CA VAL A 10 -1.89 0.74 14.08
C VAL A 10 -1.28 1.42 15.31
N GLY A 11 -1.44 2.74 15.36
CA GLY A 11 -1.08 3.58 16.50
C GLY A 11 0.43 3.59 16.82
N THR A 12 0.78 4.28 17.88
CA THR A 12 2.18 4.39 18.34
C THR A 12 2.79 3.02 18.65
N GLN A 13 2.00 2.12 19.23
CA GLN A 13 2.47 0.76 19.55
C GLN A 13 2.89 -0.03 18.29
N GLY A 14 2.12 0.10 17.20
CA GLY A 14 2.47 -0.51 15.91
C GLY A 14 3.77 0.07 15.34
N CYS A 15 3.94 1.39 15.43
CA CYS A 15 5.15 2.08 15.00
C CYS A 15 6.38 1.66 15.83
N ASP A 16 6.24 1.57 17.15
CA ASP A 16 7.33 1.15 18.06
C ASP A 16 7.72 -0.31 17.84
N PHE A 17 6.73 -1.18 17.66
CA PHE A 17 6.98 -2.58 17.30
C PHE A 17 7.72 -2.70 15.98
N LEU A 18 7.27 -1.97 14.95
CA LEU A 18 7.95 -1.93 13.66
C LEU A 18 9.42 -1.52 13.80
N ARG A 19 9.67 -0.45 14.53
CA ARG A 19 11.03 0.07 14.78
C ARG A 19 11.93 -0.95 15.48
N SER A 20 11.37 -1.73 16.39
CA SER A 20 12.13 -2.73 17.15
C SER A 20 12.48 -3.97 16.31
N VAL A 21 11.63 -4.34 15.34
CA VAL A 21 11.72 -5.62 14.63
C VAL A 21 12.27 -5.48 13.21
N LEU A 22 11.84 -4.43 12.49
CA LEU A 22 12.10 -4.32 11.05
C LEU A 22 13.59 -4.32 10.67
N PRO A 23 14.50 -3.60 11.37
CA PRO A 23 15.91 -3.58 10.97
C PRO A 23 16.56 -4.97 11.01
N GLY A 24 16.27 -5.73 12.07
CA GLY A 24 16.73 -7.10 12.20
C GLY A 24 16.15 -8.04 11.17
N PHE A 25 14.85 -7.88 10.89
CA PHE A 25 14.14 -8.69 9.91
C PHE A 25 14.59 -8.41 8.47
N LYS A 26 14.81 -7.13 8.11
CA LYS A 26 15.40 -6.75 6.81
C LYS A 26 16.72 -7.46 6.57
N LYS A 27 17.60 -7.43 7.56
CA LYS A 27 18.92 -8.10 7.47
C LYS A 27 18.77 -9.62 7.38
N PHE A 28 17.95 -10.22 8.24
CA PHE A 28 17.76 -11.67 8.28
C PHE A 28 17.17 -12.25 6.98
N LYS A 29 16.23 -11.53 6.37
CA LYS A 29 15.53 -11.95 5.14
C LYS A 29 16.13 -11.36 3.86
N ALA A 30 17.21 -10.59 3.96
CA ALA A 30 17.81 -9.86 2.84
C ALA A 30 16.75 -9.07 2.06
N ILE A 31 15.94 -8.27 2.78
CA ILE A 31 14.89 -7.44 2.19
C ILE A 31 15.52 -6.20 1.56
N ASP A 32 15.24 -5.99 0.28
CA ASP A 32 15.74 -4.86 -0.50
C ASP A 32 14.84 -3.63 -0.37
N VAL A 33 13.52 -3.84 -0.36
CA VAL A 33 12.50 -2.76 -0.30
C VAL A 33 11.39 -3.14 0.65
N VAL A 34 10.92 -2.16 1.44
CA VAL A 34 9.78 -2.30 2.35
C VAL A 34 8.70 -1.28 2.00
N ILE A 35 7.51 -1.77 1.72
CA ILE A 35 6.31 -0.96 1.51
C ILE A 35 5.35 -1.26 2.65
N ALA A 36 4.81 -0.22 3.30
CA ALA A 36 3.96 -0.38 4.47
C ALA A 36 2.69 0.47 4.36
N ASN A 37 1.57 -0.04 4.85
CA ASN A 37 0.38 0.77 5.03
C ASN A 37 0.43 1.50 6.37
N GLY A 38 0.36 2.84 6.33
CA GLY A 38 0.47 3.71 7.50
C GLY A 38 -0.82 4.46 7.84
N GLU A 39 -1.95 4.14 7.22
CA GLU A 39 -3.18 4.93 7.36
C GLU A 39 -3.71 5.06 8.80
N ASN A 40 -3.38 4.14 9.69
CA ASN A 40 -3.80 4.10 11.09
C ASN A 40 -2.64 4.31 12.08
N ALA A 41 -1.51 4.82 11.63
CA ALA A 41 -0.31 4.98 12.45
C ALA A 41 -0.45 6.03 13.57
N ALA A 42 -1.33 7.02 13.39
CA ALA A 42 -1.60 7.99 14.43
C ALA A 42 -2.58 7.44 15.49
N PRO A 43 -2.51 7.91 16.75
CA PRO A 43 -3.51 7.60 17.76
C PRO A 43 -4.91 8.02 17.32
N GLY A 44 -5.87 7.09 17.33
CA GLY A 44 -7.26 7.36 16.93
C GLY A 44 -7.46 7.45 15.42
N ASN A 45 -6.70 6.70 14.65
CA ASN A 45 -6.70 6.57 13.18
C ASN A 45 -6.15 7.79 12.43
N GLY A 46 -5.85 7.59 11.15
CA GLY A 46 -5.16 8.55 10.31
C GLY A 46 -3.65 8.40 10.41
N ILE A 47 -2.97 9.21 9.64
CA ILE A 47 -1.51 9.34 9.67
C ILE A 47 -1.15 10.81 9.88
N THR A 48 -0.11 11.08 10.65
CA THR A 48 0.49 12.40 10.85
C THR A 48 1.87 12.43 10.23
N SER A 49 2.41 13.61 9.96
CA SER A 49 3.79 13.75 9.48
C SER A 49 4.78 13.07 10.42
N SER A 50 4.59 13.24 11.75
CA SER A 50 5.46 12.62 12.75
C SER A 50 5.35 11.09 12.77
N ALA A 51 4.16 10.53 12.58
CA ALA A 51 3.98 9.07 12.49
C ALA A 51 4.61 8.52 11.20
N ALA A 52 4.47 9.23 10.07
CA ALA A 52 5.11 8.84 8.82
C ALA A 52 6.64 8.86 8.93
N GLU A 53 7.21 9.90 9.52
CA GLU A 53 8.66 9.98 9.79
C GLU A 53 9.14 8.86 10.73
N HIS A 54 8.34 8.49 11.73
CA HIS A 54 8.65 7.35 12.59
C HIS A 54 8.70 6.05 11.78
N ILE A 55 7.74 5.82 10.87
CA ILE A 55 7.71 4.65 10.00
C ILE A 55 8.92 4.64 9.06
N PHE A 56 9.23 5.75 8.39
CA PHE A 56 10.40 5.84 7.52
C PHE A 56 11.71 5.59 8.28
N SER A 57 11.88 6.23 9.45
CA SER A 57 13.08 6.04 10.28
C SER A 57 13.23 4.62 10.81
N SER A 58 12.16 3.82 10.80
CA SER A 58 12.18 2.40 11.15
C SER A 58 12.71 1.50 10.02
N GLY A 59 12.91 2.06 8.81
CA GLY A 59 13.45 1.35 7.65
C GLY A 59 12.42 0.97 6.59
N VAL A 60 11.25 1.61 6.60
CA VAL A 60 10.26 1.55 5.51
C VAL A 60 10.71 2.49 4.39
N ASP A 61 10.61 2.03 3.16
CA ASP A 61 11.05 2.77 1.98
C ASP A 61 9.87 3.48 1.28
N PHE A 62 8.63 3.01 1.50
CA PHE A 62 7.45 3.57 0.85
C PHE A 62 6.19 3.33 1.70
N ILE A 63 5.31 4.34 1.78
CA ILE A 63 4.07 4.26 2.57
C ILE A 63 2.85 4.33 1.64
N THR A 64 1.93 3.38 1.77
CA THR A 64 0.57 3.45 1.25
C THR A 64 -0.40 3.87 2.36
N THR A 65 -1.57 4.33 1.98
CA THR A 65 -2.63 4.69 2.92
C THR A 65 -3.97 4.03 2.54
N GLY A 66 -5.09 4.53 3.05
CA GLY A 66 -6.42 4.00 2.79
C GLY A 66 -7.50 5.06 3.05
N ASN A 67 -8.68 4.63 3.51
CA ASN A 67 -9.81 5.53 3.75
C ASN A 67 -9.57 6.55 4.87
N HIS A 68 -8.55 6.36 5.71
CA HIS A 68 -8.17 7.30 6.74
C HIS A 68 -7.04 8.27 6.33
N ALA A 69 -6.62 8.28 5.05
CA ALA A 69 -5.53 9.12 4.55
C ALA A 69 -5.69 10.61 4.89
N PHE A 70 -6.94 11.10 4.86
CA PHE A 70 -7.26 12.52 5.07
C PHE A 70 -7.86 12.82 6.45
N ARG A 71 -7.80 11.90 7.38
CA ARG A 71 -8.38 12.08 8.71
C ARG A 71 -7.67 13.15 9.53
N ARG A 72 -6.41 13.43 9.23
CA ARG A 72 -5.57 14.44 9.88
C ARG A 72 -5.11 15.47 8.87
N SER A 73 -5.62 16.70 8.97
CA SER A 73 -5.29 17.75 8.01
C SER A 73 -3.81 18.14 8.02
N GLU A 74 -3.11 17.92 9.11
CA GLU A 74 -1.67 18.19 9.21
C GLU A 74 -0.80 17.36 8.26
N VAL A 75 -1.33 16.23 7.72
CA VAL A 75 -0.59 15.41 6.76
C VAL A 75 -0.70 15.94 5.32
N TYR A 76 -1.60 16.87 5.03
CA TYR A 76 -1.90 17.27 3.65
C TYR A 76 -0.68 17.84 2.94
N HIS A 77 0.00 18.78 3.56
CA HIS A 77 1.24 19.36 3.03
C HIS A 77 2.32 18.29 2.85
N PHE A 78 2.44 17.38 3.81
CA PHE A 78 3.39 16.27 3.76
C PHE A 78 3.13 15.32 2.59
N LEU A 79 1.86 15.06 2.27
CA LEU A 79 1.46 14.25 1.11
C LEU A 79 1.77 14.94 -0.23
N ASP A 80 1.65 16.27 -0.28
CA ASP A 80 1.93 17.03 -1.51
C ASP A 80 3.43 17.14 -1.80
N GLU A 81 4.27 17.23 -0.76
CA GLU A 81 5.72 17.41 -0.91
C GLU A 81 6.48 16.11 -1.19
N ARG A 82 5.93 14.97 -0.79
CA ARG A 82 6.64 13.68 -0.85
C ARG A 82 6.10 12.77 -1.96
N SER A 83 7.02 11.97 -2.50
CA SER A 83 6.70 10.95 -3.53
C SER A 83 6.76 9.52 -3.02
N ASP A 84 7.20 9.32 -1.77
CA ASP A 84 7.37 8.02 -1.10
C ASP A 84 6.23 7.69 -0.12
N ILE A 85 5.21 8.55 -0.06
CA ILE A 85 3.93 8.30 0.59
C ILE A 85 2.81 8.62 -0.40
N ILE A 86 1.85 7.71 -0.54
CA ILE A 86 0.73 7.87 -1.46
C ILE A 86 -0.61 7.62 -0.79
N ARG A 87 -1.63 8.29 -1.31
CA ARG A 87 -3.03 8.11 -0.93
C ARG A 87 -3.77 7.28 -1.98
N PRO A 88 -4.98 6.78 -1.71
CA PRO A 88 -5.75 6.08 -2.75
C PRO A 88 -6.00 6.97 -3.98
N ALA A 89 -5.75 6.42 -5.16
CA ALA A 89 -5.85 7.17 -6.40
C ALA A 89 -7.29 7.50 -6.80
N ASN A 90 -8.22 6.62 -6.45
CA ASN A 90 -9.64 6.75 -6.76
C ASN A 90 -10.44 7.53 -5.70
N VAL A 91 -9.80 8.50 -5.04
CA VAL A 91 -10.47 9.58 -4.30
C VAL A 91 -10.36 10.87 -5.12
N GLY A 92 -11.17 11.87 -4.82
CA GLY A 92 -11.28 13.08 -5.64
C GLY A 92 -9.93 13.66 -6.07
N ALA A 93 -9.83 14.08 -7.33
CA ALA A 93 -8.58 14.58 -7.93
C ALA A 93 -8.01 15.83 -7.23
N ALA A 94 -8.85 16.59 -6.53
CA ALA A 94 -8.46 17.77 -5.76
C ALA A 94 -7.86 17.43 -4.37
N CYS A 95 -7.83 16.15 -3.99
CA CYS A 95 -7.24 15.74 -2.73
C CYS A 95 -5.71 15.84 -2.75
N PRO A 96 -5.08 16.25 -1.62
CA PRO A 96 -3.62 16.32 -1.50
C PRO A 96 -2.92 15.00 -1.80
N GLY A 97 -1.71 15.08 -2.34
CA GLY A 97 -0.86 13.93 -2.59
C GLY A 97 -1.18 13.18 -3.89
N LYS A 98 -0.42 12.11 -4.13
CA LYS A 98 -0.50 11.29 -5.35
C LYS A 98 -1.09 9.92 -5.05
N GLY A 99 -1.70 9.30 -6.08
CA GLY A 99 -2.27 7.96 -5.98
C GLY A 99 -1.32 6.85 -6.40
N PHE A 100 -0.16 7.20 -6.92
CA PHE A 100 0.91 6.28 -7.31
C PHE A 100 2.28 6.92 -7.08
N GLY A 101 3.30 6.08 -7.02
CA GLY A 101 4.69 6.53 -6.96
C GLY A 101 5.64 5.47 -7.49
N VAL A 102 6.91 5.83 -7.64
CA VAL A 102 7.95 4.95 -8.18
C VAL A 102 9.13 4.92 -7.24
N ILE A 103 9.55 3.72 -6.89
CA ILE A 103 10.81 3.47 -6.16
C ILE A 103 11.87 3.13 -7.21
N ASP A 104 12.86 4.00 -7.35
CA ASP A 104 13.97 3.77 -8.28
C ASP A 104 15.15 3.14 -7.54
N MET A 105 15.46 1.88 -7.89
CA MET A 105 16.61 1.13 -7.35
C MET A 105 17.79 1.14 -8.34
N GLY A 106 17.81 2.04 -9.31
CA GLY A 106 18.81 2.16 -10.35
C GLY A 106 18.69 1.09 -11.44
N ARG A 107 18.74 -0.18 -11.08
CA ARG A 107 18.60 -1.30 -12.04
C ARG A 107 17.17 -1.75 -12.26
N VAL A 108 16.28 -1.47 -11.33
CA VAL A 108 14.86 -1.87 -11.36
C VAL A 108 14.02 -0.74 -10.81
N ARG A 109 12.99 -0.36 -11.53
CA ARG A 109 11.96 0.57 -11.09
C ARG A 109 10.73 -0.21 -10.61
N ILE A 110 10.19 0.18 -9.47
CA ILE A 110 9.02 -0.41 -8.84
C ILE A 110 7.92 0.64 -8.82
N GLY A 111 6.85 0.42 -9.58
CA GLY A 111 5.66 1.24 -9.51
C GLY A 111 4.74 0.75 -8.40
N VAL A 112 4.26 1.65 -7.57
CA VAL A 112 3.32 1.37 -6.48
C VAL A 112 2.07 2.21 -6.71
N ILE A 113 0.90 1.56 -6.74
CA ILE A 113 -0.41 2.20 -6.87
C ILE A 113 -1.22 1.86 -5.63
N ASN A 114 -1.94 2.86 -5.09
CA ASN A 114 -2.84 2.65 -3.97
C ASN A 114 -4.30 2.91 -4.40
N LEU A 115 -5.21 2.03 -4.00
CA LEU A 115 -6.64 2.09 -4.35
C LEU A 115 -7.53 1.87 -3.13
N LEU A 116 -8.76 2.40 -3.19
CA LEU A 116 -9.85 2.05 -2.28
C LEU A 116 -10.89 1.17 -2.96
N GLY A 117 -11.42 0.19 -2.23
CA GLY A 117 -12.70 -0.45 -2.56
C GLY A 117 -13.87 0.51 -2.40
N ARG A 118 -15.06 0.06 -2.78
CA ARG A 118 -16.33 0.81 -2.68
C ARG A 118 -17.33 0.21 -1.71
N ALA A 119 -17.27 -1.12 -1.53
CA ALA A 119 -18.17 -1.79 -0.60
C ALA A 119 -17.84 -1.36 0.83
N TYR A 120 -18.83 -0.78 1.50
CA TYR A 120 -18.73 -0.24 2.88
C TYR A 120 -17.77 0.95 3.06
N ILE A 121 -17.23 1.51 1.96
CA ILE A 121 -16.38 2.71 1.95
C ILE A 121 -17.04 3.76 1.07
N ASN A 122 -17.27 4.94 1.64
CA ASN A 122 -17.87 6.06 0.92
C ASN A 122 -16.79 7.00 0.35
N GLY A 123 -17.12 7.68 -0.75
CA GLY A 123 -16.28 8.75 -1.30
C GLY A 123 -15.15 8.28 -2.22
N SER A 124 -15.18 7.03 -2.68
CA SER A 124 -14.24 6.51 -3.68
C SER A 124 -14.91 6.32 -5.04
N ASP A 125 -14.19 6.63 -6.12
CA ASP A 125 -14.56 6.31 -7.48
C ASP A 125 -14.31 4.82 -7.79
N ASN A 126 -14.74 4.37 -8.96
CA ASN A 126 -14.55 2.98 -9.37
C ASN A 126 -13.05 2.64 -9.51
N PRO A 127 -12.49 1.74 -8.67
CA PRO A 127 -11.08 1.40 -8.72
C PRO A 127 -10.66 0.72 -10.02
N PHE A 128 -11.56 -0.01 -10.69
CA PHE A 128 -11.27 -0.69 -11.96
C PHE A 128 -11.11 0.31 -13.11
N SER A 129 -11.90 1.38 -13.13
CA SER A 129 -11.74 2.44 -14.15
C SER A 129 -10.49 3.30 -13.89
N CYS A 130 -10.13 3.48 -12.62
CA CYS A 130 -8.97 4.27 -12.24
C CYS A 130 -7.65 3.55 -12.53
N ILE A 131 -7.59 2.23 -12.30
CA ILE A 131 -6.34 1.49 -12.36
C ILE A 131 -5.73 1.43 -13.77
N ASP A 132 -6.55 1.36 -14.83
CA ASP A 132 -6.04 1.21 -16.19
C ASP A 132 -5.16 2.40 -16.61
N SER A 133 -5.59 3.63 -16.35
CA SER A 133 -4.77 4.83 -16.62
C SER A 133 -3.50 4.88 -15.76
N LEU A 134 -3.57 4.45 -14.51
CA LEU A 134 -2.41 4.42 -13.62
C LEU A 134 -1.38 3.36 -14.01
N MET A 135 -1.82 2.25 -14.58
CA MET A 135 -0.90 1.23 -15.12
C MET A 135 -0.10 1.75 -16.31
N GLU A 136 -0.63 2.72 -17.07
CA GLU A 136 0.10 3.41 -18.13
C GLU A 136 1.17 4.35 -17.55
N GLU A 137 0.88 5.08 -16.47
CA GLU A 137 1.82 5.97 -15.77
C GLU A 137 3.07 5.23 -15.22
N ILE A 138 2.91 3.97 -14.86
CA ILE A 138 4.01 3.11 -14.39
C ILE A 138 4.41 2.05 -15.43
N SER A 139 4.14 2.29 -16.71
CA SER A 139 4.40 1.31 -17.78
C SER A 139 5.87 0.91 -17.88
N ASP A 140 6.79 1.82 -17.62
CA ASP A 140 8.23 1.61 -17.61
C ASP A 140 8.76 0.89 -16.35
N CYS A 141 7.90 0.70 -15.34
CA CYS A 141 8.29 -0.04 -14.14
C CYS A 141 8.25 -1.54 -14.39
N ARG A 142 9.38 -2.21 -14.12
CA ARG A 142 9.50 -3.67 -14.27
C ARG A 142 8.67 -4.42 -13.23
N ILE A 143 8.53 -3.86 -12.03
CA ILE A 143 7.73 -4.42 -10.94
C ILE A 143 6.59 -3.44 -10.67
N LYS A 144 5.37 -3.96 -10.64
CA LYS A 144 4.16 -3.20 -10.43
C LYS A 144 3.39 -3.79 -9.27
N ILE A 145 3.24 -3.00 -8.21
CA ILE A 145 2.56 -3.39 -6.97
C ILE A 145 1.31 -2.53 -6.83
N VAL A 146 0.18 -3.18 -6.64
CA VAL A 146 -1.09 -2.51 -6.38
C VAL A 146 -1.53 -2.85 -4.96
N ASP A 147 -1.71 -1.82 -4.16
CA ASP A 147 -2.23 -1.93 -2.81
C ASP A 147 -3.70 -1.47 -2.80
N ILE A 148 -4.62 -2.41 -2.60
CA ILE A 148 -6.05 -2.10 -2.53
C ILE A 148 -6.56 -2.20 -1.09
N HIS A 149 -6.89 -1.06 -0.50
CA HIS A 149 -7.59 -1.00 0.78
C HIS A 149 -9.09 -1.19 0.54
N ALA A 150 -9.63 -2.34 0.88
CA ALA A 150 -11.04 -2.66 0.71
C ALA A 150 -11.54 -3.51 1.89
N GLU A 151 -12.79 -3.30 2.28
CA GLU A 151 -13.42 -4.09 3.35
C GLU A 151 -13.92 -5.43 2.83
N ALA A 152 -14.52 -5.45 1.64
CA ALA A 152 -15.05 -6.67 1.05
C ALA A 152 -13.95 -7.54 0.44
N THR A 153 -13.86 -8.79 0.88
CA THR A 153 -12.93 -9.77 0.30
C THR A 153 -13.18 -9.98 -1.19
N ALA A 154 -14.44 -9.87 -1.65
CA ALA A 154 -14.80 -10.00 -3.06
C ALA A 154 -14.13 -8.93 -3.94
N GLU A 155 -14.05 -7.67 -3.48
CA GLU A 155 -13.37 -6.60 -4.23
C GLU A 155 -11.87 -6.85 -4.35
N LYS A 156 -11.24 -7.34 -3.28
CA LYS A 156 -9.82 -7.70 -3.27
C LYS A 156 -9.52 -8.79 -4.29
N LEU A 157 -10.34 -9.84 -4.29
CA LEU A 157 -10.21 -10.96 -5.24
C LEU A 157 -10.49 -10.49 -6.68
N ALA A 158 -11.54 -9.70 -6.89
CA ALA A 158 -11.88 -9.18 -8.21
C ALA A 158 -10.74 -8.32 -8.81
N MET A 159 -10.13 -7.45 -7.99
CA MET A 159 -8.96 -6.67 -8.41
C MET A 159 -7.78 -7.57 -8.72
N GLY A 160 -7.52 -8.60 -7.91
CA GLY A 160 -6.47 -9.58 -8.17
C GLY A 160 -6.65 -10.29 -9.52
N PHE A 161 -7.88 -10.72 -9.84
CA PHE A 161 -8.19 -11.32 -11.15
C PHE A 161 -8.09 -10.32 -12.30
N TYR A 162 -8.56 -9.09 -12.10
CA TYR A 162 -8.51 -8.03 -13.11
C TYR A 162 -7.08 -7.66 -13.53
N LEU A 163 -6.16 -7.72 -12.57
CA LEU A 163 -4.75 -7.38 -12.76
C LEU A 163 -3.86 -8.60 -13.02
N ASP A 164 -4.44 -9.80 -13.17
CA ASP A 164 -3.67 -11.00 -13.53
C ASP A 164 -2.94 -10.79 -14.87
N GLY A 165 -1.63 -10.99 -14.87
CA GLY A 165 -0.77 -10.71 -16.02
C GLY A 165 -0.38 -9.23 -16.22
N LYS A 166 -1.02 -8.27 -15.54
CA LYS A 166 -0.73 -6.84 -15.63
C LYS A 166 0.14 -6.33 -14.48
N ALA A 167 -0.13 -6.79 -13.26
CA ALA A 167 0.63 -6.42 -12.06
C ALA A 167 1.50 -7.56 -11.57
N THR A 168 2.62 -7.23 -10.89
CA THR A 168 3.50 -8.21 -10.27
C THR A 168 2.89 -8.77 -8.98
N ALA A 169 2.23 -7.90 -8.20
CA ALA A 169 1.54 -8.27 -6.98
C ALA A 169 0.36 -7.32 -6.71
N VAL A 170 -0.70 -7.88 -6.14
CA VAL A 170 -1.80 -7.13 -5.56
C VAL A 170 -1.83 -7.42 -4.07
N ALA A 171 -1.61 -6.38 -3.26
CA ALA A 171 -1.65 -6.43 -1.81
C ALA A 171 -2.96 -5.83 -1.29
N HIS A 172 -3.35 -6.22 -0.09
CA HIS A 172 -4.49 -5.62 0.60
C HIS A 172 -4.22 -5.57 2.10
N PRO A 173 -3.68 -4.49 2.61
CA PRO A 173 -3.61 -4.28 4.05
C PRO A 173 -5.02 -4.00 4.56
N CYS A 174 -5.50 -4.78 5.50
CA CYS A 174 -6.75 -4.54 6.19
C CYS A 174 -6.68 -5.09 7.60
N SER A 175 -6.85 -4.23 8.59
CA SER A 175 -6.88 -4.60 10.00
C SER A 175 -8.18 -5.32 10.38
N ASP A 176 -9.28 -5.02 9.71
CA ASP A 176 -10.61 -5.57 10.04
C ASP A 176 -10.83 -7.02 9.60
N CYS A 177 -9.99 -7.56 8.73
CA CYS A 177 -10.04 -8.98 8.38
C CYS A 177 -9.74 -9.91 9.56
N ARG A 178 -9.26 -9.40 10.69
CA ARG A 178 -8.96 -10.21 11.90
C ARG A 178 -10.19 -10.60 12.69
N ARG A 179 -11.34 -9.98 12.51
CA ARG A 179 -12.51 -10.23 13.38
C ARG A 179 -13.37 -11.43 13.00
N LYS A 180 -13.20 -12.04 11.84
CA LYS A 180 -14.13 -13.08 11.38
C LYS A 180 -13.54 -14.41 10.86
N SER A 181 -12.24 -14.66 10.97
CA SER A 181 -11.72 -15.98 10.60
C SER A 181 -10.47 -16.36 11.40
N PRO A 182 -10.53 -17.43 12.20
CA PRO A 182 -9.31 -18.08 12.68
C PRO A 182 -8.68 -18.81 11.49
N ALA A 183 -7.44 -18.46 11.18
CA ALA A 183 -6.60 -19.11 10.20
C ALA A 183 -6.93 -18.89 8.71
N ARG A 184 -6.56 -17.75 8.16
CA ARG A 184 -5.97 -17.71 6.83
C ARG A 184 -4.90 -16.62 6.76
N ARG A 185 -3.72 -17.00 6.30
CA ARG A 185 -2.51 -16.18 6.15
C ARG A 185 -2.79 -14.99 5.26
N HIS A 186 -2.16 -13.86 5.54
CA HIS A 186 -2.17 -12.66 4.70
C HIS A 186 -1.89 -13.02 3.24
N GLY A 187 -2.88 -12.81 2.37
CA GLY A 187 -2.82 -13.30 1.02
C GLY A 187 -2.08 -12.33 0.10
N LEU A 188 -0.85 -12.65 -0.21
CA LEU A 188 -0.26 -12.31 -1.48
C LEU A 188 -0.86 -13.28 -2.51
N TYR A 189 -1.61 -12.77 -3.47
CA TYR A 189 -2.00 -13.56 -4.63
C TYR A 189 -0.81 -13.58 -5.59
N ASN A 190 0.02 -14.61 -5.47
CA ASN A 190 1.13 -14.85 -6.37
C ASN A 190 0.79 -16.11 -7.18
N ARG A 191 0.37 -15.94 -8.43
CA ARG A 191 0.27 -17.05 -9.37
C ARG A 191 1.63 -17.26 -10.02
N PRO A 192 2.18 -18.47 -10.03
CA PRO A 192 3.34 -18.76 -10.86
C PRO A 192 2.95 -18.57 -12.33
N ARG A 193 3.82 -17.92 -13.11
CA ARG A 193 3.66 -17.85 -14.55
C ARG A 193 3.63 -19.29 -15.08
N HIS A 194 2.58 -19.65 -15.78
CA HIS A 194 2.64 -20.78 -16.69
C HIS A 194 3.48 -20.33 -17.88
N ASP A 195 4.75 -20.70 -17.88
CA ASP A 195 5.56 -20.68 -19.08
C ASP A 195 4.99 -21.76 -20.01
N GLY A 196 4.16 -21.30 -20.96
CA GLY A 196 3.63 -22.16 -22.00
C GLY A 196 4.79 -22.58 -22.93
N THR A 197 5.04 -23.87 -22.99
CA THR A 197 5.76 -24.53 -24.08
C THR A 197 4.91 -24.57 -25.32
#